data_4f41c2620073259fe1e2ff13159d87be
#
_entry.id   4f41c2620073259fe1e2ff13159d87be
#
_cell.length_a   1.000
_cell.length_b   1.000
_cell.length_c   1.000
_cell.angle_alpha   90.00
_cell.angle_beta   90.00
_cell.angle_gamma   90.00
#
_symmetry.space_group_name_H-M   'P 1'
#
loop_
_entity.id
_entity.type
_entity.pdbx_description
1 polymer ?
#
loop_
_entity_poly.entity_id
_entity_poly.type
_entity_poly.pdbx_seq_one_letter_code
_entity_poly.pdbx_strand_id
1 'polypeptide(L)'
;MKTKIFCDSADYKSIKKLSNRTLVSGFTTNPSLMRLSGAKNYKNYSLKLLKVCRGKPISLEVFADSFLHMVEQAEKINSWGKNVYVKIPVINSRGNFSGKVIKILCAKDIKLNITAVYTVAQVRKILKTVNRNSKVIISIFAGRMADVGKDPIPIIKDSVRLAKKFKNVKILWASTRDTL
;
A
#
# COMPACT_ATOMS: atom_id res chain seq x y z
N MET A 1 8.02 -19.29 -5.00
CA MET A 1 7.73 -18.17 -4.07
C MET A 1 6.29 -18.35 -3.57
N LYS A 2 6.06 -18.39 -2.25
CA LYS A 2 4.70 -18.60 -1.70
C LYS A 2 3.93 -17.28 -1.74
N THR A 3 2.70 -17.29 -2.26
CA THR A 3 1.80 -16.13 -2.26
C THR A 3 1.43 -15.75 -0.83
N LYS A 4 1.43 -14.45 -0.52
CA LYS A 4 1.03 -13.91 0.78
C LYS A 4 -0.36 -13.28 0.67
N ILE A 5 -1.21 -13.51 1.65
CA ILE A 5 -2.56 -12.96 1.70
C ILE A 5 -2.58 -11.77 2.64
N PHE A 6 -3.10 -10.64 2.15
CA PHE A 6 -3.36 -9.44 2.92
C PHE A 6 -4.87 -9.24 3.03
N CYS A 7 -5.33 -8.80 4.20
CA CYS A 7 -6.72 -8.44 4.41
C CYS A 7 -6.89 -6.93 4.18
N ASP A 8 -7.80 -6.54 3.28
CA ASP A 8 -8.16 -5.13 3.03
C ASP A 8 -9.35 -4.77 3.92
N SER A 9 -9.07 -4.19 5.08
CA SER A 9 -10.08 -3.82 6.07
C SER A 9 -9.55 -2.79 7.06
N ALA A 10 -10.43 -1.93 7.55
CA ALA A 10 -10.19 -1.07 8.69
C ALA A 10 -11.06 -1.42 9.90
N ASP A 11 -11.89 -2.47 9.81
CA ASP A 11 -12.72 -2.89 10.95
C ASP A 11 -11.86 -3.50 12.07
N TYR A 12 -11.96 -2.92 13.26
CA TYR A 12 -11.18 -3.31 14.42
C TYR A 12 -11.37 -4.78 14.81
N LYS A 13 -12.63 -5.26 14.81
CA LYS A 13 -12.95 -6.63 15.22
C LYS A 13 -12.39 -7.64 14.23
N SER A 14 -12.54 -7.36 12.93
CA SER A 14 -12.02 -8.18 11.84
C SER A 14 -10.48 -8.24 11.88
N ILE A 15 -9.80 -7.11 12.01
CA ILE A 15 -8.33 -7.07 12.11
C ILE A 15 -7.85 -7.85 13.33
N LYS A 16 -8.47 -7.65 14.51
CA LYS A 16 -8.14 -8.38 15.74
C LYS A 16 -8.30 -9.90 15.56
N LYS A 17 -9.41 -10.35 14.96
CA LYS A 17 -9.67 -11.77 14.68
C LYS A 17 -8.64 -12.35 13.69
N LEU A 18 -8.40 -11.64 12.58
CA LEU A 18 -7.54 -12.11 11.49
C LEU A 18 -6.05 -11.99 11.81
N SER A 19 -5.66 -11.11 12.74
CA SER A 19 -4.26 -11.01 13.18
C SER A 19 -3.74 -12.31 13.81
N ASN A 20 -4.61 -13.13 14.38
CA ASN A 20 -4.27 -14.45 14.92
C ASN A 20 -4.13 -15.55 13.86
N ARG A 21 -4.59 -15.32 12.62
CA ARG A 21 -4.53 -16.34 11.57
C ARG A 21 -3.17 -16.32 10.86
N THR A 22 -2.49 -17.45 10.81
CA THR A 22 -1.18 -17.59 10.13
C THR A 22 -1.27 -17.33 8.63
N LEU A 23 -2.44 -17.60 8.03
CA LEU A 23 -2.71 -17.36 6.61
C LEU A 23 -2.63 -15.86 6.26
N VAL A 24 -3.05 -14.96 7.15
CA VAL A 24 -3.03 -13.51 6.93
C VAL A 24 -1.63 -12.96 7.23
N SER A 25 -0.97 -12.44 6.21
CA SER A 25 0.39 -11.91 6.27
C SER A 25 0.48 -10.42 6.58
N GLY A 26 -0.64 -9.70 6.51
CA GLY A 26 -0.71 -8.26 6.76
C GLY A 26 -2.07 -7.67 6.43
N PHE A 27 -2.15 -6.35 6.54
CA PHE A 27 -3.38 -5.60 6.34
C PHE A 27 -3.14 -4.41 5.41
N THR A 28 -4.16 -4.07 4.63
CA THR A 28 -4.23 -2.81 3.91
C THR A 28 -5.47 -2.04 4.36
N THR A 29 -5.34 -0.74 4.42
CA THR A 29 -6.44 0.17 4.73
C THR A 29 -6.48 1.29 3.69
N ASN A 30 -7.52 2.09 3.76
CA ASN A 30 -7.60 3.38 3.08
C ASN A 30 -8.52 4.32 3.87
N PRO A 31 -8.49 5.65 3.59
CA PRO A 31 -9.30 6.61 4.32
C PRO A 31 -10.80 6.31 4.31
N SER A 32 -11.34 5.79 3.21
CA SER A 32 -12.76 5.45 3.09
C SER A 32 -13.13 4.28 4.00
N LEU A 33 -12.35 3.20 4.01
CA LEU A 33 -12.55 2.07 4.92
C LEU A 33 -12.44 2.52 6.39
N MET A 34 -11.47 3.39 6.71
CA MET A 34 -11.33 3.96 8.05
C MET A 34 -12.59 4.71 8.47
N ARG A 35 -13.11 5.58 7.60
CA ARG A 35 -14.35 6.33 7.87
C ARG A 35 -15.55 5.41 8.06
N LEU A 36 -15.74 4.43 7.17
CA LEU A 36 -16.83 3.44 7.27
C LEU A 36 -16.74 2.61 8.56
N SER A 37 -15.54 2.38 9.06
CA SER A 37 -15.30 1.69 10.34
C SER A 37 -15.42 2.59 11.57
N GLY A 38 -15.90 3.84 11.41
CA GLY A 38 -16.19 4.76 12.51
C GLY A 38 -14.98 5.58 12.99
N ALA A 39 -13.92 5.73 12.18
CA ALA A 39 -12.78 6.56 12.53
C ALA A 39 -13.16 8.05 12.52
N LYS A 40 -13.27 8.67 13.70
CA LYS A 40 -13.44 10.11 13.86
C LYS A 40 -12.11 10.87 13.78
N ASN A 41 -11.02 10.23 14.21
CA ASN A 41 -9.66 10.77 14.14
C ASN A 41 -8.74 9.69 13.57
N TYR A 42 -8.11 9.99 12.44
CA TYR A 42 -7.30 9.03 11.69
C TYR A 42 -6.11 8.49 12.49
N LYS A 43 -5.36 9.38 13.17
CA LYS A 43 -4.21 8.99 13.99
C LYS A 43 -4.64 8.04 15.11
N ASN A 44 -5.62 8.44 15.90
CA ASN A 44 -6.07 7.66 17.05
C ASN A 44 -6.62 6.30 16.62
N TYR A 45 -7.36 6.27 15.50
CA TYR A 45 -7.88 5.02 14.95
C TYR A 45 -6.77 4.13 14.41
N SER A 46 -5.80 4.69 13.70
CA SER A 46 -4.62 3.95 13.22
C SER A 46 -3.83 3.33 14.36
N LEU A 47 -3.59 4.08 15.43
CA LEU A 47 -2.91 3.58 16.64
C LEU A 47 -3.69 2.43 17.29
N LYS A 48 -5.04 2.52 17.32
CA LYS A 48 -5.91 1.43 17.79
C LYS A 48 -5.76 0.16 16.94
N LEU A 49 -5.70 0.28 15.61
CA LEU A 49 -5.48 -0.85 14.70
C LEU A 49 -4.07 -1.44 14.87
N LEU A 50 -3.05 -0.60 14.99
CA LEU A 50 -1.67 -1.04 15.19
C LEU A 50 -1.50 -1.93 16.42
N LYS A 51 -2.20 -1.64 17.52
CA LYS A 51 -2.20 -2.47 18.74
C LYS A 51 -2.70 -3.89 18.51
N VAL A 52 -3.65 -4.09 17.60
CA VAL A 52 -4.27 -5.40 17.33
C VAL A 52 -3.68 -6.15 16.14
N CYS A 53 -2.85 -5.50 15.32
CA CYS A 53 -2.18 -6.15 14.19
C CYS A 53 -1.10 -7.17 14.60
N ARG A 54 -0.71 -7.24 15.88
CA ARG A 54 0.29 -8.19 16.41
C ARG A 54 1.62 -8.17 15.63
N GLY A 55 2.10 -6.98 15.30
CA GLY A 55 3.33 -6.78 14.53
C GLY A 55 3.23 -7.09 13.04
N LYS A 56 2.10 -7.60 12.54
CA LYS A 56 1.91 -7.77 11.10
C LYS A 56 1.88 -6.43 10.38
N PRO A 57 2.44 -6.34 9.15
CA PRO A 57 2.43 -5.11 8.38
C PRO A 57 1.01 -4.60 8.17
N ILE A 58 0.85 -3.28 8.30
CA ILE A 58 -0.38 -2.57 7.97
C ILE A 58 -0.06 -1.35 7.12
N SER A 59 -0.82 -1.16 6.04
CA SER A 59 -0.67 0.01 5.16
C SER A 59 -1.63 1.11 5.56
N LEU A 60 -1.08 2.30 5.86
CA LEU A 60 -1.80 3.51 6.24
C LEU A 60 -1.52 4.61 5.22
N GLU A 61 -2.55 5.26 4.70
CA GLU A 61 -2.49 6.14 3.53
C GLU A 61 -2.36 7.62 3.91
N VAL A 62 -1.57 8.37 3.13
CA VAL A 62 -1.52 9.83 3.19
C VAL A 62 -2.78 10.43 2.53
N PHE A 63 -3.16 11.63 2.95
CA PHE A 63 -4.29 12.38 2.40
C PHE A 63 -3.87 13.54 1.51
N ALA A 64 -2.63 14.03 1.68
CA ALA A 64 -2.14 15.17 0.96
C ALA A 64 -2.01 14.91 -0.53
N ASP A 65 -2.23 15.94 -1.34
CA ASP A 65 -2.05 15.90 -2.79
C ASP A 65 -0.74 16.58 -3.24
N SER A 66 -0.25 17.58 -2.50
CA SER A 66 1.05 18.17 -2.79
C SER A 66 2.20 17.29 -2.32
N PHE A 67 3.27 17.21 -3.10
CA PHE A 67 4.40 16.33 -2.81
C PHE A 67 5.09 16.67 -1.48
N LEU A 68 5.17 17.95 -1.12
CA LEU A 68 5.73 18.39 0.16
C LEU A 68 4.92 17.82 1.32
N HIS A 69 3.62 18.06 1.32
CA HIS A 69 2.74 17.57 2.40
C HIS A 69 2.61 16.04 2.41
N MET A 70 2.73 15.36 1.24
CA MET A 70 2.81 13.89 1.20
C MET A 70 4.02 13.38 2.00
N VAL A 71 5.19 14.02 1.88
CA VAL A 71 6.40 13.64 2.62
C VAL A 71 6.19 13.85 4.11
N GLU A 72 5.73 15.02 4.52
CA GLU A 72 5.47 15.35 5.93
C GLU A 72 4.47 14.38 6.58
N GLN A 73 3.36 14.10 5.89
CA GLN A 73 2.37 13.13 6.38
C GLN A 73 2.94 11.72 6.44
N ALA A 74 3.72 11.32 5.44
CA ALA A 74 4.34 10.00 5.38
C ALA A 74 5.30 9.78 6.56
N GLU A 75 6.13 10.75 6.90
CA GLU A 75 7.02 10.70 8.06
C GLU A 75 6.24 10.57 9.36
N LYS A 76 5.18 11.38 9.51
CA LYS A 76 4.29 11.32 10.66
C LYS A 76 3.58 9.98 10.80
N ILE A 77 3.07 9.42 9.70
CA ILE A 77 2.42 8.10 9.69
C ILE A 77 3.43 7.00 10.01
N ASN A 78 4.64 7.07 9.44
CA ASN A 78 5.70 6.10 9.71
C ASN A 78 6.09 6.05 11.19
N SER A 79 6.07 7.19 11.88
CA SER A 79 6.41 7.26 13.31
C SER A 79 5.42 6.55 14.24
N TRP A 80 4.25 6.16 13.76
CA TRP A 80 3.22 5.53 14.59
C TRP A 80 3.49 4.06 14.92
N GLY A 81 4.36 3.38 14.15
CA GLY A 81 4.69 1.98 14.44
C GLY A 81 5.69 1.34 13.49
N LYS A 82 6.50 0.43 14.02
CA LYS A 82 7.54 -0.28 13.25
C LYS A 82 6.98 -1.18 12.13
N ASN A 83 5.71 -1.55 12.16
CA ASN A 83 5.03 -2.40 11.18
C ASN A 83 4.20 -1.60 10.15
N VAL A 84 4.28 -0.27 10.18
CA VAL A 84 3.61 0.60 9.21
C VAL A 84 4.30 0.50 7.84
N TYR A 85 3.48 0.39 6.80
CA TYR A 85 3.83 0.72 5.42
C TYR A 85 3.06 1.97 5.04
N VAL A 86 3.76 3.05 4.73
CA VAL A 86 3.09 4.29 4.32
C VAL A 86 2.57 4.13 2.91
N LYS A 87 1.26 4.29 2.74
CA LYS A 87 0.60 4.16 1.45
C LYS A 87 0.53 5.52 0.77
N ILE A 88 1.08 5.61 -0.45
CA ILE A 88 1.12 6.82 -1.25
C ILE A 88 0.62 6.53 -2.67
N PRO A 89 -0.15 7.44 -3.30
CA PRO A 89 -0.60 7.25 -4.67
C PRO A 89 0.57 7.38 -5.65
N VAL A 90 0.56 6.61 -6.74
CA VAL A 90 1.59 6.65 -7.78
C VAL A 90 1.62 7.98 -8.53
N ILE A 91 0.49 8.66 -8.60
CA ILE A 91 0.30 10.00 -9.15
C ILE A 91 -0.55 10.83 -8.18
N ASN A 92 -0.39 12.15 -8.19
CA ASN A 92 -1.31 13.06 -7.49
C ASN A 92 -2.57 13.33 -8.33
N SER A 93 -3.50 14.17 -7.81
CA SER A 93 -4.75 14.52 -8.51
C SER A 93 -4.52 15.22 -9.86
N ARG A 94 -3.36 15.86 -10.05
CA ARG A 94 -2.95 16.52 -11.30
C ARG A 94 -2.27 15.56 -12.29
N GLY A 95 -2.21 14.26 -12.01
CA GLY A 95 -1.53 13.27 -12.85
C GLY A 95 -0.01 13.23 -12.74
N ASN A 96 0.60 14.02 -11.88
CA ASN A 96 2.05 14.08 -11.71
C ASN A 96 2.56 12.86 -10.94
N PHE A 97 3.61 12.21 -11.46
CA PHE A 97 4.23 11.03 -10.84
C PHE A 97 4.89 11.37 -9.50
N SER A 98 4.56 10.61 -8.45
CA SER A 98 5.05 10.79 -7.08
C SER A 98 6.53 10.39 -6.89
N GLY A 99 7.33 10.37 -7.95
CA GLY A 99 8.71 9.90 -7.93
C GLY A 99 9.61 10.63 -6.94
N LYS A 100 9.47 11.96 -6.83
CA LYS A 100 10.23 12.76 -5.84
C LYS A 100 9.92 12.33 -4.41
N VAL A 101 8.63 12.10 -4.10
CA VAL A 101 8.17 11.62 -2.78
C VAL A 101 8.76 10.23 -2.50
N ILE A 102 8.63 9.30 -3.45
CA ILE A 102 9.19 7.94 -3.34
C ILE A 102 10.68 7.98 -3.04
N LYS A 103 11.44 8.78 -3.78
CA LYS A 103 12.90 8.90 -3.62
C LYS A 103 13.26 9.40 -2.22
N ILE A 104 12.61 10.47 -1.74
CA ILE A 104 12.86 11.03 -0.40
C ILE A 104 12.54 10.03 0.69
N LEU A 105 11.37 9.38 0.62
CA LEU A 105 10.95 8.42 1.65
C LEU A 105 11.80 7.15 1.66
N CYS A 106 12.23 6.66 0.49
CA CYS A 106 13.17 5.57 0.39
C CYS A 106 14.55 5.91 0.98
N ALA A 107 15.03 7.15 0.80
CA ALA A 107 16.29 7.59 1.41
C ALA A 107 16.24 7.64 2.95
N LYS A 108 15.03 7.74 3.53
CA LYS A 108 14.78 7.70 4.97
C LYS A 108 14.38 6.29 5.47
N ASP A 109 14.58 5.24 4.67
CA ASP A 109 14.22 3.84 4.96
C ASP A 109 12.76 3.61 5.36
N ILE A 110 11.86 4.51 4.94
CA ILE A 110 10.43 4.37 5.17
C ILE A 110 9.87 3.28 4.28
N LYS A 111 9.14 2.33 4.88
CA LYS A 111 8.47 1.26 4.15
C LYS A 111 7.26 1.83 3.40
N LEU A 112 7.18 1.55 2.11
CA LEU A 112 6.16 2.13 1.24
C LEU A 112 5.19 1.08 0.69
N ASN A 113 3.94 1.50 0.52
CA ASN A 113 2.96 0.85 -0.33
C ASN A 113 2.52 1.86 -1.40
N ILE A 114 3.08 1.73 -2.61
CA ILE A 114 2.77 2.63 -3.72
C ILE A 114 1.50 2.13 -4.39
N THR A 115 0.42 2.91 -4.29
CA THR A 115 -0.94 2.49 -4.62
C THR A 115 -1.50 3.19 -5.87
N ALA A 116 -2.69 2.77 -6.30
CA ALA A 116 -3.38 3.25 -7.49
C ALA A 116 -2.56 3.05 -8.77
N VAL A 117 -1.83 1.93 -8.86
CA VAL A 117 -1.05 1.57 -10.05
C VAL A 117 -1.94 0.82 -11.03
N TYR A 118 -1.92 1.25 -12.30
CA TYR A 118 -2.76 0.70 -13.37
C TYR A 118 -1.97 0.24 -14.60
N THR A 119 -0.68 0.59 -14.70
CA THR A 119 0.10 0.30 -15.91
C THR A 119 1.50 -0.23 -15.61
N VAL A 120 2.02 -1.05 -16.51
CA VAL A 120 3.42 -1.53 -16.45
C VAL A 120 4.40 -0.35 -16.55
N ALA A 121 4.04 0.71 -17.28
CA ALA A 121 4.87 1.93 -17.37
C ALA A 121 5.04 2.61 -16.00
N GLN A 122 3.97 2.70 -15.20
CA GLN A 122 4.04 3.19 -13.82
C GLN A 122 4.94 2.31 -12.96
N VAL A 123 4.81 0.98 -13.06
CA VAL A 123 5.69 0.03 -12.35
C VAL A 123 7.17 0.25 -12.72
N ARG A 124 7.48 0.40 -14.01
CA ARG A 124 8.86 0.71 -14.47
C ARG A 124 9.40 2.00 -13.86
N LYS A 125 8.58 3.08 -13.84
CA LYS A 125 8.97 4.36 -13.22
C LYS A 125 9.24 4.19 -11.72
N ILE A 126 8.38 3.46 -11.00
CA ILE A 126 8.58 3.17 -9.57
C ILE A 126 9.90 2.41 -9.36
N LEU A 127 10.13 1.31 -10.11
CA LEU A 127 11.32 0.48 -9.96
C LEU A 127 12.64 1.23 -10.27
N LYS A 128 12.61 2.25 -11.14
CA LYS A 128 13.74 3.14 -11.39
C LYS A 128 13.99 4.14 -10.25
N THR A 129 12.99 4.37 -9.40
CA THR A 129 13.02 5.40 -8.35
C THR A 129 13.37 4.84 -6.98
N VAL A 130 12.92 3.62 -6.67
CA VAL A 130 13.16 2.98 -5.36
C VAL A 130 14.62 2.58 -5.21
N ASN A 131 15.16 2.76 -4.00
CA ASN A 131 16.47 2.22 -3.66
C ASN A 131 16.40 0.71 -3.34
N ARG A 132 17.54 0.07 -3.07
CA ARG A 132 17.63 -1.37 -2.79
C ARG A 132 17.37 -1.74 -1.32
N ASN A 133 17.30 -0.77 -0.43
CA ASN A 133 17.20 -0.99 1.02
C ASN A 133 15.75 -0.92 1.52
N SER A 134 14.99 0.07 1.06
CA SER A 134 13.62 0.28 1.52
C SER A 134 12.67 -0.82 1.07
N LYS A 135 11.84 -1.32 1.99
CA LYS A 135 10.80 -2.31 1.68
C LYS A 135 9.64 -1.64 0.96
N VAL A 136 9.32 -2.10 -0.25
CA VAL A 136 8.29 -1.49 -1.10
C VAL A 136 7.26 -2.54 -1.53
N ILE A 137 6.00 -2.18 -1.40
CA ILE A 137 4.87 -2.87 -2.01
C ILE A 137 4.36 -1.98 -3.16
N ILE A 138 4.10 -2.57 -4.32
CA ILE A 138 3.44 -1.91 -5.45
C ILE A 138 2.05 -2.52 -5.58
N SER A 139 1.02 -1.73 -5.26
CA SER A 139 -0.38 -2.16 -5.28
C SER A 139 -1.03 -1.85 -6.63
N ILE A 140 -1.25 -2.89 -7.41
CA ILE A 140 -1.94 -2.79 -8.72
C ILE A 140 -3.43 -2.93 -8.48
N PHE A 141 -4.20 -1.95 -8.94
CA PHE A 141 -5.66 -1.89 -8.75
C PHE A 141 -6.40 -2.81 -9.73
N ALA A 142 -6.11 -4.10 -9.61
CA ALA A 142 -6.63 -5.14 -10.50
C ALA A 142 -8.17 -5.18 -10.54
N GLY A 143 -8.84 -5.09 -9.38
CA GLY A 143 -10.30 -5.08 -9.34
C GLY A 143 -10.90 -3.87 -10.04
N ARG A 144 -10.29 -2.68 -9.89
CA ARG A 144 -10.73 -1.48 -10.63
C ARG A 144 -10.54 -1.58 -12.13
N MET A 145 -9.56 -2.34 -12.59
CA MET A 145 -9.38 -2.63 -13.99
C MET A 145 -10.50 -3.57 -14.48
N ALA A 146 -10.83 -4.58 -13.70
CA ALA A 146 -11.93 -5.50 -14.00
C ALA A 146 -13.29 -4.78 -14.03
N ASP A 147 -13.54 -3.79 -13.16
CA ASP A 147 -14.75 -2.98 -13.15
C ASP A 147 -15.02 -2.27 -14.51
N VAL A 148 -13.98 -2.03 -15.29
CA VAL A 148 -14.06 -1.39 -16.62
C VAL A 148 -13.75 -2.37 -17.77
N GLY A 149 -13.90 -3.67 -17.52
CA GLY A 149 -13.72 -4.73 -18.53
C GLY A 149 -12.26 -4.98 -18.97
N LYS A 150 -11.26 -4.50 -18.21
CA LYS A 150 -9.85 -4.73 -18.51
C LYS A 150 -9.30 -5.92 -17.73
N ASP A 151 -8.72 -6.90 -18.45
CA ASP A 151 -8.01 -8.01 -17.80
C ASP A 151 -6.75 -7.52 -17.08
N PRO A 152 -6.64 -7.68 -15.74
CA PRO A 152 -5.46 -7.26 -14.99
C PRO A 152 -4.30 -8.29 -15.05
N ILE A 153 -4.55 -9.51 -15.52
CA ILE A 153 -3.56 -10.60 -15.47
C ILE A 153 -2.27 -10.26 -16.23
N PRO A 154 -2.31 -9.72 -17.46
CA PRO A 154 -1.08 -9.38 -18.19
C PRO A 154 -0.21 -8.37 -17.43
N ILE A 155 -0.84 -7.32 -16.87
CA ILE A 155 -0.13 -6.28 -16.12
C ILE A 155 0.50 -6.86 -14.85
N ILE A 156 -0.21 -7.73 -14.13
CA ILE A 156 0.32 -8.40 -12.94
C ILE A 156 1.51 -9.29 -13.31
N LYS A 157 1.39 -10.13 -14.35
CA LYS A 157 2.48 -11.01 -14.81
C LYS A 157 3.74 -10.21 -15.17
N ASP A 158 3.59 -9.16 -15.95
CA ASP A 158 4.70 -8.29 -16.35
C ASP A 158 5.32 -7.56 -15.16
N SER A 159 4.51 -7.05 -14.25
CA SER A 159 4.97 -6.37 -13.05
C SER A 159 5.76 -7.29 -12.13
N VAL A 160 5.29 -8.53 -11.94
CA VAL A 160 6.01 -9.55 -11.17
C VAL A 160 7.35 -9.89 -11.84
N ARG A 161 7.36 -10.04 -13.18
CA ARG A 161 8.58 -10.30 -13.94
C ARG A 161 9.62 -9.18 -13.75
N LEU A 162 9.20 -7.92 -13.85
CA LEU A 162 10.05 -6.75 -13.66
C LEU A 162 10.58 -6.67 -12.23
N ALA A 163 9.72 -6.93 -11.24
CA ALA A 163 10.07 -6.84 -9.82
C ALA A 163 11.01 -7.97 -9.35
N LYS A 164 11.17 -9.08 -10.10
CA LYS A 164 12.08 -10.19 -9.72
C LYS A 164 13.52 -9.75 -9.44
N LYS A 165 13.99 -8.69 -10.14
CA LYS A 165 15.34 -8.14 -9.95
C LYS A 165 15.49 -7.29 -8.66
N PHE A 166 14.40 -7.04 -7.95
CA PHE A 166 14.33 -6.20 -6.75
C PHE A 166 13.89 -7.04 -5.55
N LYS A 167 14.83 -7.51 -4.73
CA LYS A 167 14.53 -8.37 -3.55
C LYS A 167 13.64 -7.67 -2.51
N ASN A 168 13.69 -6.36 -2.47
CA ASN A 168 12.98 -5.49 -1.53
C ASN A 168 11.59 -5.02 -2.03
N VAL A 169 11.22 -5.35 -3.27
CA VAL A 169 9.93 -4.96 -3.87
C VAL A 169 9.00 -6.16 -3.97
N LYS A 170 7.72 -5.95 -3.63
CA LYS A 170 6.65 -6.95 -3.79
C LYS A 170 5.51 -6.34 -4.59
N ILE A 171 4.89 -7.15 -5.46
CA ILE A 171 3.68 -6.78 -6.19
C ILE A 171 2.48 -7.27 -5.38
N LEU A 172 1.49 -6.39 -5.19
CA LEU A 172 0.23 -6.70 -4.54
C LEU A 172 -0.90 -6.57 -5.56
N TRP A 173 -1.67 -7.65 -5.73
CA TRP A 173 -2.96 -7.62 -6.39
C TRP A 173 -3.94 -6.94 -5.45
N ALA A 174 -4.31 -5.70 -5.74
CA ALA A 174 -5.08 -4.85 -4.84
C ALA A 174 -6.47 -4.54 -5.41
N SER A 175 -7.33 -4.02 -4.52
CA SER A 175 -8.71 -3.63 -4.85
C SER A 175 -9.49 -4.82 -5.44
N THR A 176 -9.32 -6.00 -4.84
CA THR A 176 -10.03 -7.21 -5.24
C THR A 176 -11.54 -6.97 -5.22
N ARG A 177 -12.24 -7.62 -6.15
CA ARG A 177 -13.69 -7.73 -6.17
C ARG A 177 -14.06 -9.14 -5.79
N ASP A 178 -15.24 -9.29 -5.23
CA ASP A 178 -15.80 -10.61 -5.02
C ASP A 178 -16.02 -11.24 -6.39
N THR A 179 -15.35 -12.35 -6.60
CA THR A 179 -15.63 -13.21 -7.76
C THR A 179 -16.65 -14.22 -7.34
N LEU A 180 -17.74 -14.23 -8.06
CA LEU A 180 -18.72 -15.30 -7.95
C LEU A 180 -18.15 -16.60 -8.48
#